data_3955285f9f6751f6189a8901921b8090
#
_entry.id   3955285f9f6751f6189a8901921b8090
#
_cell.length_a   1.000
_cell.length_b   1.000
_cell.length_c   1.000
_cell.angle_alpha   90.00
_cell.angle_beta   90.00
_cell.angle_gamma   90.00
#
_symmetry.space_group_name_H-M   'P 1'
#
loop_
_entity.id
_entity.type
_entity.pdbx_description
1 polymer ?
#
loop_
_entity_poly.entity_id
_entity_poly.type
_entity_poly.pdbx_seq_one_letter_code
_entity_poly.pdbx_strand_id
1 'polypeptide(L)'
;MADAIAHPKDTVEDCLDRIRTAWNAGDARAFARSFTEAATYVIYLGEVLVGRDEIESNHVQVFTKWQKGTRMAIRTLRKTPLGDDAAIVLTAGGIGAGASVQYDKLQTLTMVRREGRWFCAAFQNTKMSADAERRNNPT
;
A
#
# COMPACT_ATOMS: atom_id res chain seq x y z
N MET A 1 -1.42 -0.59 -37.01
CA MET A 1 -1.79 -0.59 -36.46
C MET A 1 -2.32 -0.49 -35.49
N ALA A 2 -2.72 -0.78 -35.58
CA ALA A 2 -3.41 -0.41 -34.80
C ALA A 2 -3.11 -0.12 -33.65
N ASP A 3 -2.72 -0.07 -33.35
CA ASP A 3 -2.73 0.21 -32.31
C ASP A 3 -3.32 1.08 -31.82
N ALA A 4 -3.85 1.12 -32.27
CA ALA A 4 -4.63 2.27 -32.08
C ALA A 4 -5.27 2.45 -30.74
N ILE A 5 -5.45 1.44 -29.95
CA ILE A 5 -5.88 1.58 -28.56
C ILE A 5 -4.63 1.57 -27.68
N ALA A 6 -4.17 2.77 -27.32
CA ALA A 6 -3.10 2.88 -26.37
C ALA A 6 -3.65 2.56 -24.97
N HIS A 7 -3.15 1.50 -24.36
CA HIS A 7 -3.44 1.27 -22.95
C HIS A 7 -2.71 2.33 -22.13
N PRO A 8 -3.37 2.99 -21.18
CA PRO A 8 -2.68 3.92 -20.29
C PRO A 8 -1.51 3.23 -19.62
N LYS A 9 -0.40 3.94 -19.50
CA LYS A 9 0.74 3.41 -18.75
C LYS A 9 0.33 3.22 -17.30
N ASP A 10 0.75 2.09 -16.73
CA ASP A 10 0.60 1.85 -15.31
C ASP A 10 1.44 2.87 -14.54
N THR A 11 0.92 3.38 -13.44
CA THR A 11 1.59 4.39 -12.61
C THR A 11 1.74 3.89 -11.19
N VAL A 12 2.57 4.60 -10.40
CA VAL A 12 2.70 4.36 -8.97
C VAL A 12 1.31 4.48 -8.31
N GLU A 13 0.55 5.50 -8.69
CA GLU A 13 -0.79 5.73 -8.16
C GLU A 13 -1.73 4.57 -8.45
N ASP A 14 -1.60 3.96 -9.61
CA ASP A 14 -2.39 2.76 -9.97
C ASP A 14 -2.07 1.59 -9.03
N CYS A 15 -0.80 1.41 -8.69
CA CYS A 15 -0.39 0.37 -7.75
C CYS A 15 -0.96 0.64 -6.36
N LEU A 16 -0.89 1.88 -5.89
CA LEU A 16 -1.48 2.26 -4.59
C LEU A 16 -2.98 2.01 -4.57
N ASP A 17 -3.67 2.29 -5.67
CA ASP A 17 -5.10 2.02 -5.80
C ASP A 17 -5.39 0.52 -5.77
N ARG A 18 -4.56 -0.30 -6.40
CA ARG A 18 -4.71 -1.76 -6.35
C ARG A 18 -4.56 -2.29 -4.93
N ILE A 19 -3.59 -1.75 -4.17
CA ILE A 19 -3.38 -2.13 -2.78
C ILE A 19 -4.62 -1.79 -1.94
N ARG A 20 -5.11 -0.58 -2.06
CA ARG A 20 -6.28 -0.11 -1.33
C ARG A 20 -7.54 -0.90 -1.71
N THR A 21 -7.74 -1.11 -3.00
CA THR A 21 -8.91 -1.85 -3.50
C THR A 21 -8.91 -3.28 -2.99
N ALA A 22 -7.75 -3.94 -3.00
CA ALA A 22 -7.63 -5.31 -2.49
C ALA A 22 -7.91 -5.39 -1.01
N TRP A 23 -7.41 -4.42 -0.22
CA TRP A 23 -7.71 -4.35 1.20
C TRP A 23 -9.22 -4.24 1.42
N ASN A 24 -9.84 -3.29 0.74
CA ASN A 24 -11.27 -3.01 0.91
C ASN A 24 -12.15 -4.18 0.47
N ALA A 25 -11.66 -5.02 -0.43
CA ALA A 25 -12.35 -6.23 -0.86
C ALA A 25 -12.02 -7.44 0.03
N GLY A 26 -11.07 -7.32 0.95
CA GLY A 26 -10.62 -8.44 1.76
C GLY A 26 -9.93 -9.53 0.95
N ASP A 27 -9.27 -9.15 -0.14
CA ASP A 27 -8.65 -10.08 -1.09
C ASP A 27 -7.14 -10.14 -0.85
N ALA A 28 -6.73 -11.11 -0.02
CA ALA A 28 -5.32 -11.25 0.38
C ALA A 28 -4.40 -11.55 -0.81
N ARG A 29 -4.89 -12.32 -1.78
CA ARG A 29 -4.09 -12.66 -2.96
C ARG A 29 -3.85 -11.44 -3.84
N ALA A 30 -4.90 -10.68 -4.13
CA ALA A 30 -4.77 -9.46 -4.91
C ALA A 30 -3.89 -8.44 -4.18
N PHE A 31 -4.03 -8.33 -2.86
CA PHE A 31 -3.18 -7.47 -2.03
C PHE A 31 -1.70 -7.83 -2.21
N ALA A 32 -1.38 -9.12 -2.00
CA ALA A 32 0.00 -9.60 -2.10
C ALA A 32 0.60 -9.44 -3.49
N ARG A 33 -0.22 -9.55 -4.53
CA ARG A 33 0.23 -9.41 -5.91
C ARG A 33 0.70 -8.01 -6.29
N SER A 34 0.36 -7.01 -5.48
CA SER A 34 0.87 -5.65 -5.65
C SER A 34 2.30 -5.49 -5.14
N PHE A 35 2.85 -6.54 -4.53
CA PHE A 35 4.21 -6.56 -3.99
C PHE A 35 5.09 -7.46 -4.84
N THR A 36 6.41 -7.19 -4.85
CA THR A 36 7.36 -8.06 -5.54
C THR A 36 7.49 -9.39 -4.79
N GLU A 37 8.00 -10.42 -5.49
CA GLU A 37 8.14 -11.75 -4.89
C GLU A 37 9.00 -11.75 -3.63
N ALA A 38 10.02 -10.92 -3.58
CA ALA A 38 10.96 -10.83 -2.46
C ALA A 38 10.70 -9.60 -1.57
N ALA A 39 9.53 -8.98 -1.66
CA ALA A 39 9.23 -7.76 -0.93
C ALA A 39 9.35 -7.95 0.58
N THR A 40 9.78 -6.89 1.27
CA THR A 40 9.72 -6.85 2.73
C THR A 40 8.55 -5.97 3.15
N TYR A 41 7.90 -6.36 4.23
CA TYR A 41 6.72 -5.67 4.73
C TYR A 41 6.84 -5.56 6.25
N VAL A 42 7.11 -4.35 6.73
CA VAL A 42 7.27 -4.10 8.16
C VAL A 42 5.96 -3.54 8.71
N ILE A 43 5.36 -4.29 9.60
CA ILE A 43 4.10 -3.89 10.26
C ILE A 43 4.41 -2.85 11.32
N TYR A 44 3.46 -1.97 11.61
CA TYR A 44 3.66 -0.90 12.58
C TYR A 44 4.00 -1.41 14.00
N LEU A 45 3.78 -2.70 14.27
CA LEU A 45 4.14 -3.36 15.52
C LEU A 45 5.60 -3.84 15.54
N GLY A 46 6.34 -3.65 14.46
CA GLY A 46 7.74 -4.06 14.36
C GLY A 46 7.95 -5.48 13.87
N GLU A 47 6.90 -6.17 13.45
CA GLU A 47 7.03 -7.50 12.85
C GLU A 47 7.32 -7.38 11.36
N VAL A 48 8.06 -8.34 10.81
CA VAL A 48 8.50 -8.31 9.41
C VAL A 48 7.93 -9.52 8.68
N LEU A 49 7.33 -9.26 7.52
CA LEU A 49 6.95 -10.29 6.57
C LEU A 49 7.94 -10.23 5.42
N VAL A 50 8.43 -11.39 4.98
CA VAL A 50 9.39 -11.46 3.88
C VAL A 50 8.78 -12.30 2.76
N GLY A 51 8.62 -11.66 1.61
CA GLY A 51 8.13 -12.31 0.42
C GLY A 51 6.62 -12.26 0.26
N ARG A 52 6.20 -12.33 -0.99
CA ARG A 52 4.79 -12.25 -1.37
C ARG A 52 3.94 -13.31 -0.67
N ASP A 53 4.49 -14.53 -0.51
CA ASP A 53 3.73 -15.62 0.10
C ASP A 53 3.43 -15.36 1.58
N GLU A 54 4.40 -14.82 2.32
CA GLU A 54 4.17 -14.45 3.72
C GLU A 54 3.19 -13.29 3.83
N ILE A 55 3.29 -12.32 2.91
CA ILE A 55 2.36 -11.19 2.86
C ILE A 55 0.94 -11.71 2.64
N GLU A 56 0.76 -12.63 1.69
CA GLU A 56 -0.56 -13.21 1.42
C GLU A 56 -1.09 -13.97 2.64
N SER A 57 -0.30 -14.88 3.20
CA SER A 57 -0.72 -15.71 4.34
C SER A 57 -1.12 -14.86 5.55
N ASN A 58 -0.33 -13.83 5.84
CA ASN A 58 -0.63 -12.91 6.95
C ASN A 58 -1.94 -12.18 6.70
N HIS A 59 -2.16 -11.70 5.47
CA HIS A 59 -3.35 -10.91 5.16
C HIS A 59 -4.62 -11.75 5.05
N VAL A 60 -4.52 -13.06 4.85
CA VAL A 60 -5.68 -13.94 5.05
C VAL A 60 -6.18 -13.80 6.49
N GLN A 61 -5.27 -13.80 7.48
CA GLN A 61 -5.65 -13.61 8.89
C GLN A 61 -6.16 -12.21 9.16
N VAL A 62 -5.53 -11.19 8.56
CA VAL A 62 -5.96 -9.80 8.69
C VAL A 62 -7.41 -9.65 8.22
N PHE A 63 -7.71 -10.16 7.04
CA PHE A 63 -9.02 -9.94 6.40
C PHE A 63 -10.12 -10.84 6.94
N THR A 64 -9.77 -11.99 7.51
CA THR A 64 -10.79 -12.92 8.04
C THR A 64 -10.98 -12.80 9.55
N LYS A 65 -10.02 -12.22 10.26
CA LYS A 65 -10.03 -12.15 11.72
C LYS A 65 -9.71 -10.75 12.25
N TRP A 66 -8.44 -10.36 12.18
CA TRP A 66 -7.92 -9.21 12.95
C TRP A 66 -8.50 -7.87 12.52
N GLN A 67 -8.68 -7.67 11.23
CA GLN A 67 -9.16 -6.41 10.66
C GLN A 67 -10.33 -6.64 9.70
N LYS A 68 -11.13 -7.66 9.99
CA LYS A 68 -12.27 -8.02 9.12
C LYS A 68 -13.20 -6.84 8.95
N GLY A 69 -13.54 -6.53 7.71
CA GLY A 69 -14.49 -5.49 7.38
C GLY A 69 -13.95 -4.07 7.43
N THR A 70 -12.65 -3.90 7.70
CA THR A 70 -12.06 -2.55 7.68
C THR A 70 -11.81 -2.07 6.26
N ARG A 71 -11.75 -0.75 6.13
CA ARG A 71 -11.40 -0.08 4.87
C ARG A 71 -10.08 0.64 5.08
N MET A 72 -9.31 0.73 4.00
CA MET A 72 -8.03 1.43 4.01
C MET A 72 -8.18 2.80 3.35
N ALA A 73 -7.59 3.81 3.99
CA ALA A 73 -7.36 5.12 3.38
C ALA A 73 -5.85 5.30 3.20
N ILE A 74 -5.47 5.89 2.08
CA ILE A 74 -4.07 6.17 1.75
C ILE A 74 -4.03 7.53 1.05
N ARG A 75 -3.08 8.37 1.45
CA ARG A 75 -2.85 9.67 0.82
C ARG A 75 -1.37 9.86 0.63
N THR A 76 -0.95 10.15 -0.61
CA THR A 76 0.45 10.43 -0.91
C THR A 76 0.84 11.80 -0.36
N LEU A 77 1.88 11.82 0.46
CA LEU A 77 2.47 13.06 0.97
C LEU A 77 3.63 13.50 0.07
N ARG A 78 4.40 12.57 -0.43
CA ARG A 78 5.54 12.87 -1.30
C ARG A 78 5.89 11.65 -2.15
N LYS A 79 6.20 11.91 -3.41
CA LYS A 79 6.73 10.90 -4.33
C LYS A 79 8.08 11.39 -4.84
N THR A 80 9.12 10.59 -4.66
CA THR A 80 10.48 10.90 -5.11
C THR A 80 10.92 9.87 -6.14
N PRO A 81 10.93 10.22 -7.43
CA PRO A 81 11.44 9.30 -8.45
C PRO A 81 12.92 9.02 -8.27
N LEU A 82 13.32 7.78 -8.51
CA LEU A 82 14.71 7.34 -8.54
C LEU A 82 14.96 6.74 -9.92
N GLY A 83 15.06 7.61 -10.93
CA GLY A 83 15.08 7.19 -12.31
C GLY A 83 13.68 6.83 -12.81
N ASP A 84 13.60 6.10 -13.91
CA ASP A 84 12.34 5.78 -14.57
C ASP A 84 11.62 4.57 -13.97
N ASP A 85 12.35 3.71 -13.30
CA ASP A 85 11.85 2.39 -12.89
C ASP A 85 11.76 2.21 -11.37
N ALA A 86 11.98 3.27 -10.60
CA ALA A 86 11.87 3.20 -9.15
C ALA A 86 11.41 4.54 -8.57
N ALA A 87 10.78 4.48 -7.41
CA ALA A 87 10.36 5.68 -6.68
C ALA A 87 10.21 5.35 -5.19
N ILE A 88 10.45 6.34 -4.37
CA ILE A 88 10.12 6.26 -2.94
C ILE A 88 8.82 7.06 -2.75
N VAL A 89 7.85 6.48 -2.09
CA VAL A 89 6.57 7.14 -1.82
C VAL A 89 6.35 7.19 -0.31
N LEU A 90 6.11 8.39 0.18
CA LEU A 90 5.73 8.62 1.57
C LEU A 90 4.22 8.86 1.60
N THR A 91 3.51 8.09 2.40
CA THR A 91 2.06 8.19 2.50
C THR A 91 1.62 8.36 3.95
N ALA A 92 0.48 8.97 4.14
CA ALA A 92 -0.30 8.87 5.36
C ALA A 92 -1.45 7.90 5.09
N GLY A 93 -1.78 7.06 6.06
CA GLY A 93 -2.84 6.09 5.90
C GLY A 93 -3.43 5.64 7.20
N GLY A 94 -4.42 4.77 7.08
CA GLY A 94 -5.10 4.18 8.22
C GLY A 94 -6.11 3.16 7.77
N ILE A 95 -6.62 2.41 8.73
CA ILE A 95 -7.69 1.44 8.50
C ILE A 95 -8.77 1.66 9.56
N GLY A 96 -10.01 1.40 9.20
CA GLY A 96 -11.11 1.53 10.13
C GLY A 96 -12.40 1.02 9.54
N ALA A 97 -13.37 0.74 10.40
CA ALA A 97 -14.67 0.19 10.01
C ALA A 97 -15.72 1.26 9.68
N GLY A 98 -15.44 2.51 10.01
CA GLY A 98 -16.41 3.59 9.84
C GLY A 98 -16.42 4.19 8.45
N ALA A 99 -17.33 5.16 8.25
CA ALA A 99 -17.45 5.88 6.98
C ALA A 99 -16.24 6.76 6.70
N SER A 100 -15.55 7.24 7.73
CA SER A 100 -14.31 7.98 7.58
C SER A 100 -13.19 7.25 8.34
N VAL A 101 -12.03 7.19 7.72
CA VAL A 101 -10.86 6.52 8.29
C VAL A 101 -9.85 7.57 8.70
N GLN A 102 -9.35 7.47 9.92
CA GLN A 102 -8.34 8.38 10.44
C GLN A 102 -6.97 8.04 9.86
N TYR A 103 -6.20 9.06 9.52
CA TYR A 103 -4.83 8.90 9.06
C TYR A 103 -3.91 8.90 10.31
N ASP A 104 -3.63 7.71 10.82
CA ASP A 104 -2.84 7.55 12.04
C ASP A 104 -1.50 6.84 11.81
N LYS A 105 -1.17 6.53 10.56
CA LYS A 105 0.07 5.86 10.20
C LYS A 105 0.81 6.63 9.12
N LEU A 106 2.13 6.59 9.19
CA LEU A 106 3.01 6.98 8.08
C LEU A 106 3.58 5.74 7.45
N GLN A 107 3.64 5.72 6.13
CA GLN A 107 4.18 4.58 5.40
C GLN A 107 5.23 5.06 4.42
N THR A 108 6.29 4.28 4.28
CA THR A 108 7.25 4.44 3.19
C THR A 108 7.15 3.22 2.29
N LEU A 109 6.94 3.46 1.01
CA LEU A 109 6.87 2.40 0.01
C LEU A 109 8.00 2.62 -0.99
N THR A 110 8.82 1.58 -1.16
CA THR A 110 9.80 1.56 -2.24
C THR A 110 9.13 0.89 -3.43
N MET A 111 8.92 1.66 -4.49
CA MET A 111 8.18 1.21 -5.67
C MET A 111 9.15 0.91 -6.79
N VAL A 112 8.88 -0.16 -7.53
CA VAL A 112 9.68 -0.54 -8.71
C VAL A 112 8.75 -0.85 -9.86
N ARG A 113 9.19 -0.53 -11.08
CA ARG A 113 8.47 -0.87 -12.29
C ARG A 113 9.17 -2.04 -12.98
N ARG A 114 8.40 -3.07 -13.27
CA ARG A 114 8.86 -4.26 -13.97
C ARG A 114 7.88 -4.63 -15.06
N GLU A 115 8.36 -4.74 -16.27
CA GLU A 115 7.53 -5.10 -17.42
C GLU A 115 6.33 -4.16 -17.57
N GLY A 116 6.58 -2.86 -17.36
CA GLY A 116 5.56 -1.83 -17.52
C GLY A 116 4.57 -1.70 -16.39
N ARG A 117 4.75 -2.44 -15.29
CA ARG A 117 3.82 -2.43 -14.16
C ARG A 117 4.57 -2.11 -12.86
N TRP A 118 3.93 -1.31 -12.02
CA TRP A 118 4.51 -0.92 -10.73
C TRP A 118 4.14 -1.90 -9.62
N PHE A 119 5.12 -2.16 -8.76
CA PHE A 119 4.98 -3.03 -7.60
C PHE A 119 5.65 -2.37 -6.39
N CYS A 120 5.22 -2.75 -5.20
CA CYS A 120 5.91 -2.35 -3.98
C CYS A 120 6.96 -3.40 -3.64
N ALA A 121 8.23 -2.98 -3.54
CA ALA A 121 9.34 -3.86 -3.19
C ALA A 121 9.67 -3.83 -1.71
N ALA A 122 9.31 -2.76 -1.01
CA ALA A 122 9.49 -2.64 0.43
C ALA A 122 8.43 -1.70 0.99
N PHE A 123 7.82 -2.11 2.08
CA PHE A 123 6.79 -1.34 2.77
C PHE A 123 7.15 -1.26 4.24
N GLN A 124 7.07 -0.07 4.80
CA GLN A 124 7.25 0.12 6.23
C GLN A 124 6.17 1.03 6.79
N ASN A 125 5.63 0.65 7.93
CA ASN A 125 4.48 1.30 8.54
C ASN A 125 4.85 1.75 9.95
N THR A 126 4.49 3.00 10.29
CA THR A 126 4.80 3.59 11.60
C THR A 126 3.57 4.30 12.13
N LYS A 127 3.24 4.03 13.39
CA LYS A 127 2.15 4.74 14.08
C LYS A 127 2.56 6.19 14.33
N MET A 128 1.71 7.14 13.99
CA MET A 128 1.94 8.55 14.23
C MET A 128 1.89 8.88 15.72
N SER A 129 2.65 9.90 16.13
CA SER A 129 2.44 10.54 17.41
C SER A 129 1.09 11.26 17.42
N ALA A 130 0.58 11.60 18.61
CA ALA A 130 -0.69 12.35 18.70
C ALA A 130 -0.63 13.67 17.95
N ASP A 131 0.50 14.39 18.02
CA ASP A 131 0.66 15.65 17.30
C ASP A 131 0.65 15.46 15.78
N ALA A 132 1.35 14.43 15.29
CA ALA A 132 1.36 14.13 13.87
C ALA A 132 -0.03 13.72 13.37
N GLU A 133 -0.74 12.93 14.16
CA GLU A 133 -2.10 12.51 13.80
C GLU A 133 -3.03 13.73 13.70
N ARG A 134 -2.95 14.67 14.62
CA ARG A 134 -3.77 15.88 14.56
C ARG A 134 -3.46 16.69 13.30
N ARG A 135 -2.19 16.79 12.91
CA ARG A 135 -1.83 17.54 11.69
C ARG A 135 -2.34 16.86 10.42
N ASN A 136 -2.47 15.54 10.44
CA ASN A 136 -2.90 14.77 9.28
C ASN A 136 -4.43 14.57 9.20
N ASN A 137 -5.15 14.89 10.27
CA ASN A 137 -6.61 14.75 10.35
C ASN A 137 -7.21 16.07 10.89
N PRO A 138 -7.10 17.17 10.15
CA PRO A 138 -7.67 18.43 10.60
C PRO A 138 -9.19 18.32 10.70
N THR A 139 -9.75 18.95 11.73
CA THR A 139 -11.19 19.01 11.93
C THR A 139 -11.83 20.12 11.10
#